data_dd35fb859d08a2290c4d0ba21a4bfea7
#
_entry.id   dd35fb859d08a2290c4d0ba21a4bfea7
#
_cell.length_a   1.000
_cell.length_b   1.000
_cell.length_c   1.000
_cell.angle_alpha   90.00
_cell.angle_beta   90.00
_cell.angle_gamma   90.00
#
_symmetry.space_group_name_H-M   'P 1'
#
loop_
_entity.id
_entity.type
_entity.pdbx_description
1 polymer ?
#
loop_
_entity_poly.entity_id
_entity_poly.type
_entity_poly.pdbx_seq_one_letter_code
_entity_poly.pdbx_strand_id
1 'polypeptide(L)'
;MTMTMENEIELRHVTKAYGSLVAVKDVSLGVPKGMVFGLLGPNGAGKTTLVNMLTTLLKPASGSASVGGYDVVRDAAKIRSLIGVVPQENNLDRYLTARENLILHAKMHRMSPSSYNRRIDELLSLMGLTGRQNDFPNKFSTGMQRRLVVARALVHDPRILFLDEPTTGLDPQAKRAIWDYFLSLKGKRTLFLTTHNMEEADFLCDQICILDNGSPIASGSSSQLKDMAESSWFYEIEVAGKAEEYVHAFQRIPFIECLSLQDGVIQVCLKKGGNLGSLVERIDLRDLKRISSRQPSLEDVFLKLTGRRLRQ
;
A
#
# COMPACT_ATOMS: atom_id res chain seq x y z
N MET A 1 6.84 19.61 -25.94
CA MET A 1 7.75 18.45 -25.86
C MET A 1 7.38 17.66 -24.62
N THR A 2 6.55 16.64 -24.75
CA THR A 2 6.18 15.73 -23.65
C THR A 2 7.41 14.87 -23.39
N MET A 3 8.15 15.16 -22.31
CA MET A 3 9.18 14.24 -21.83
C MET A 3 8.49 12.92 -21.49
N THR A 4 8.68 11.91 -22.32
CA THR A 4 8.33 10.52 -21.94
C THR A 4 9.21 10.19 -20.75
N MET A 5 8.63 10.22 -19.53
CA MET A 5 9.35 9.77 -18.34
C MET A 5 9.68 8.29 -18.53
N GLU A 6 10.97 7.97 -18.46
CA GLU A 6 11.45 6.59 -18.57
C GLU A 6 10.95 5.79 -17.36
N ASN A 7 10.24 4.68 -17.62
CA ASN A 7 9.75 3.81 -16.57
C ASN A 7 10.92 3.09 -15.88
N GLU A 8 10.99 3.20 -14.58
CA GLU A 8 11.92 2.46 -13.73
C GLU A 8 11.48 1.01 -13.50
N ILE A 9 10.14 0.79 -13.45
CA ILE A 9 9.52 -0.52 -13.37
C ILE A 9 8.49 -0.59 -14.49
N GLU A 10 8.48 -1.67 -15.25
CA GLU A 10 7.52 -1.87 -16.32
C GLU A 10 7.02 -3.32 -16.34
N LEU A 11 5.71 -3.48 -16.44
CA LEU A 11 5.05 -4.76 -16.69
C LEU A 11 4.26 -4.66 -17.99
N ARG A 12 4.36 -5.69 -18.83
CA ARG A 12 3.64 -5.81 -20.10
C ARG A 12 2.94 -7.16 -20.19
N HIS A 13 1.61 -7.15 -20.08
CA HIS A 13 0.76 -8.33 -20.19
C HIS A 13 1.18 -9.49 -19.26
N VAL A 14 1.57 -9.13 -18.02
CA VAL A 14 2.09 -10.11 -17.06
C VAL A 14 0.96 -10.93 -16.47
N THR A 15 1.12 -12.25 -16.54
CA THR A 15 0.19 -13.21 -15.95
C THR A 15 0.95 -14.20 -15.06
N LYS A 16 0.32 -14.61 -13.95
CA LYS A 16 0.83 -15.67 -13.05
C LYS A 16 -0.30 -16.55 -12.58
N ALA A 17 -0.12 -17.86 -12.77
CA ALA A 17 -1.04 -18.87 -12.27
C ALA A 17 -0.34 -19.87 -11.33
N TYR A 18 -1.09 -20.43 -10.40
CA TYR A 18 -0.73 -21.52 -9.50
C TYR A 18 -1.77 -22.64 -9.66
N GLY A 19 -1.47 -23.63 -10.46
CA GLY A 19 -2.45 -24.64 -10.88
C GLY A 19 -3.63 -23.97 -11.61
N SER A 20 -4.84 -24.16 -11.12
CA SER A 20 -6.06 -23.53 -11.67
C SER A 20 -6.29 -22.08 -11.21
N LEU A 21 -5.59 -21.60 -10.17
CA LEU A 21 -5.75 -20.26 -9.66
C LEU A 21 -4.89 -19.29 -10.45
N VAL A 22 -5.51 -18.35 -11.16
CA VAL A 22 -4.82 -17.24 -11.81
C VAL A 22 -4.71 -16.08 -10.81
N ALA A 23 -3.52 -15.92 -10.21
CA ALA A 23 -3.27 -14.91 -9.17
C ALA A 23 -2.99 -13.51 -9.74
N VAL A 24 -2.46 -13.41 -10.95
CA VAL A 24 -2.23 -12.15 -11.68
C VAL A 24 -2.69 -12.36 -13.12
N LYS A 25 -3.53 -11.46 -13.64
CA LYS A 25 -4.22 -11.60 -14.91
C LYS A 25 -3.93 -10.40 -15.80
N ASP A 26 -3.06 -10.60 -16.79
CA ASP A 26 -2.79 -9.63 -17.87
C ASP A 26 -2.50 -8.20 -17.36
N VAL A 27 -1.59 -8.08 -16.38
CA VAL A 27 -1.25 -6.80 -15.77
C VAL A 27 -0.23 -6.06 -16.62
N SER A 28 -0.56 -4.82 -17.02
CA SER A 28 0.35 -3.88 -17.68
C SER A 28 0.37 -2.58 -16.87
N LEU A 29 1.54 -2.15 -16.43
CA LEU A 29 1.73 -0.89 -15.72
C LEU A 29 3.18 -0.39 -15.86
N GLY A 30 3.37 0.92 -15.73
CA GLY A 30 4.66 1.58 -15.70
C GLY A 30 4.81 2.47 -14.49
N VAL A 31 5.98 2.43 -13.86
CA VAL A 31 6.33 3.29 -12.71
C VAL A 31 7.52 4.16 -13.08
N PRO A 32 7.34 5.47 -13.23
CA PRO A 32 8.40 6.42 -13.49
C PRO A 32 9.46 6.45 -12.37
N LYS A 33 10.67 6.81 -12.74
CA LYS A 33 11.78 6.97 -11.80
C LYS A 33 11.48 8.04 -10.74
N GLY A 34 11.84 7.75 -9.48
CA GLY A 34 11.70 8.68 -8.35
C GLY A 34 10.27 8.81 -7.80
N MET A 35 9.31 8.06 -8.33
CA MET A 35 7.92 8.07 -7.92
C MET A 35 7.66 7.11 -6.76
N VAL A 36 6.69 7.44 -5.93
CA VAL A 36 6.07 6.52 -4.96
C VAL A 36 4.81 5.95 -5.61
N PHE A 37 4.86 4.69 -6.01
CA PHE A 37 3.76 3.98 -6.64
C PHE A 37 3.11 3.02 -5.64
N GLY A 38 1.79 3.09 -5.50
CA GLY A 38 1.00 2.24 -4.62
C GLY A 38 0.22 1.18 -5.38
N LEU A 39 0.36 -0.08 -5.00
CA LEU A 39 -0.50 -1.17 -5.42
C LEU A 39 -1.51 -1.46 -4.30
N LEU A 40 -2.71 -0.93 -4.43
CA LEU A 40 -3.79 -1.02 -3.43
C LEU A 40 -4.73 -2.18 -3.76
N GLY A 41 -5.17 -2.94 -2.76
CA GLY A 41 -6.15 -4.00 -2.98
C GLY A 41 -6.32 -4.92 -1.77
N PRO A 42 -7.38 -5.76 -1.75
CA PRO A 42 -7.63 -6.68 -0.65
C PRO A 42 -6.57 -7.77 -0.53
N ASN A 43 -6.62 -8.50 0.58
CA ASN A 43 -5.81 -9.71 0.73
C ASN A 43 -6.21 -10.72 -0.35
N GLY A 44 -5.20 -11.35 -0.98
CA GLY A 44 -5.43 -12.27 -2.09
C GLY A 44 -5.62 -11.60 -3.47
N ALA A 45 -5.57 -10.26 -3.59
CA ALA A 45 -5.69 -9.56 -4.88
C ALA A 45 -4.52 -9.81 -5.86
N GLY A 46 -3.42 -10.44 -5.41
CA GLY A 46 -2.24 -10.69 -6.25
C GLY A 46 -1.06 -9.76 -6.00
N LYS A 47 -1.14 -8.82 -5.03
CA LYS A 47 -0.10 -7.82 -4.73
C LYS A 47 1.26 -8.44 -4.45
N THR A 48 1.36 -9.34 -3.47
CA THR A 48 2.62 -10.03 -3.12
C THR A 48 3.15 -10.89 -4.28
N THR A 49 2.27 -11.48 -5.09
CA THR A 49 2.68 -12.22 -6.29
C THR A 49 3.37 -11.30 -7.31
N LEU A 50 2.83 -10.09 -7.53
CA LEU A 50 3.46 -9.07 -8.39
C LEU A 50 4.81 -8.61 -7.82
N VAL A 51 4.90 -8.31 -6.52
CA VAL A 51 6.17 -7.96 -5.86
C VAL A 51 7.18 -9.09 -6.02
N ASN A 52 6.80 -10.35 -5.80
CA ASN A 52 7.70 -11.49 -5.94
C ASN A 52 8.22 -11.67 -7.37
N MET A 53 7.43 -11.35 -8.39
CA MET A 53 7.91 -11.36 -9.78
C MET A 53 8.88 -10.21 -10.05
N LEU A 54 8.58 -8.99 -9.60
CA LEU A 54 9.44 -7.81 -9.76
C LEU A 54 10.75 -7.92 -8.99
N THR A 55 10.74 -8.56 -7.81
CA THR A 55 11.93 -8.83 -7.00
C THR A 55 12.69 -10.10 -7.41
N THR A 56 12.30 -10.72 -8.53
CA THR A 56 12.95 -11.92 -9.13
C THR A 56 12.81 -13.21 -8.32
N LEU A 57 11.90 -13.27 -7.35
CA LEU A 57 11.61 -14.48 -6.57
C LEU A 57 10.68 -15.45 -7.32
N LEU A 58 9.86 -14.92 -8.24
CA LEU A 58 8.96 -15.71 -9.09
C LEU A 58 9.14 -15.29 -10.55
N LYS A 59 8.92 -16.26 -11.46
CA LYS A 59 8.87 -15.99 -12.91
C LYS A 59 7.42 -15.78 -13.33
N PRO A 60 7.14 -14.81 -14.21
CA PRO A 60 5.84 -14.71 -14.89
C PRO A 60 5.52 -16.01 -15.63
N ALA A 61 4.23 -16.34 -15.77
CA ALA A 61 3.78 -17.41 -16.64
C ALA A 61 3.73 -16.94 -18.10
N SER A 62 3.35 -15.67 -18.33
CA SER A 62 3.39 -15.01 -19.63
C SER A 62 3.62 -13.50 -19.44
N GLY A 63 3.88 -12.81 -20.55
CA GLY A 63 4.22 -11.39 -20.55
C GLY A 63 5.70 -11.14 -20.21
N SER A 64 6.05 -9.88 -19.98
CA SER A 64 7.41 -9.47 -19.63
C SER A 64 7.37 -8.40 -18.53
N ALA A 65 8.40 -8.37 -17.69
CA ALA A 65 8.59 -7.32 -16.69
C ALA A 65 10.06 -6.91 -16.63
N SER A 66 10.29 -5.62 -16.37
CA SER A 66 11.63 -5.07 -16.18
C SER A 66 11.69 -4.15 -14.95
N VAL A 67 12.85 -4.12 -14.31
CA VAL A 67 13.15 -3.29 -13.13
C VAL A 67 14.52 -2.65 -13.33
N GLY A 68 14.58 -1.32 -13.27
CA GLY A 68 15.81 -0.56 -13.53
C GLY A 68 16.36 -0.76 -14.94
N GLY A 69 15.50 -1.08 -15.92
CA GLY A 69 15.88 -1.40 -17.31
C GLY A 69 16.32 -2.86 -17.52
N TYR A 70 16.29 -3.72 -16.49
CA TYR A 70 16.69 -5.13 -16.55
C TYR A 70 15.49 -6.08 -16.54
N ASP A 71 15.56 -7.16 -17.34
CA ASP A 71 14.52 -8.19 -17.42
C ASP A 71 14.51 -9.06 -16.16
N VAL A 72 13.32 -9.25 -15.53
CA VAL A 72 13.17 -9.96 -14.24
C VAL A 72 13.56 -11.44 -14.31
N VAL A 73 13.60 -12.05 -15.51
CA VAL A 73 13.95 -13.47 -15.69
C VAL A 73 15.43 -13.62 -16.03
N ARG A 74 15.94 -12.77 -16.93
CA ARG A 74 17.29 -12.91 -17.50
C ARG A 74 18.35 -12.24 -16.64
N ASP A 75 18.02 -11.11 -16.02
CA ASP A 75 18.98 -10.24 -15.33
C ASP A 75 18.78 -10.21 -13.81
N ALA A 76 18.24 -11.27 -13.21
CA ALA A 76 17.87 -11.32 -11.80
C ALA A 76 18.99 -10.87 -10.83
N ALA A 77 20.26 -11.19 -11.11
CA ALA A 77 21.37 -10.78 -10.26
C ALA A 77 21.61 -9.26 -10.29
N LYS A 78 21.46 -8.63 -11.46
CA LYS A 78 21.57 -7.18 -11.61
C LYS A 78 20.45 -6.47 -10.87
N ILE A 79 19.21 -6.95 -11.04
CA ILE A 79 18.04 -6.40 -10.33
C ILE A 79 18.26 -6.45 -8.82
N ARG A 80 18.66 -7.61 -8.27
CA ARG A 80 18.89 -7.77 -6.83
C ARG A 80 19.95 -6.84 -6.25
N SER A 81 20.88 -6.37 -7.05
CA SER A 81 21.86 -5.36 -6.61
C SER A 81 21.29 -3.93 -6.58
N LEU A 82 20.21 -3.66 -7.31
CA LEU A 82 19.57 -2.34 -7.42
C LEU A 82 18.40 -2.15 -6.45
N ILE A 83 17.82 -3.23 -5.97
CA ILE A 83 16.59 -3.18 -5.18
C ILE A 83 16.83 -3.44 -3.70
N GLY A 84 16.06 -2.75 -2.85
CA GLY A 84 15.85 -3.12 -1.45
C GLY A 84 14.43 -3.65 -1.27
N VAL A 85 14.26 -4.67 -0.43
CA VAL A 85 12.94 -5.27 -0.19
C VAL A 85 12.63 -5.23 1.30
N VAL A 86 11.49 -4.64 1.64
CA VAL A 86 10.86 -4.67 2.96
C VAL A 86 9.69 -5.63 2.86
N PRO A 87 9.85 -6.91 3.24
CA PRO A 87 8.79 -7.91 3.13
C PRO A 87 7.71 -7.68 4.20
N GLN A 88 6.56 -8.30 4.04
CA GLN A 88 5.46 -8.23 5.00
C GLN A 88 5.88 -8.74 6.38
N GLU A 89 6.56 -9.89 6.44
CA GLU A 89 7.12 -10.46 7.67
C GLU A 89 8.48 -9.84 8.02
N ASN A 90 8.78 -9.72 9.30
CA ASN A 90 10.02 -9.07 9.74
C ASN A 90 11.30 -9.86 9.48
N ASN A 91 11.26 -11.15 9.20
CA ASN A 91 12.38 -12.01 8.76
C ASN A 91 13.79 -11.60 9.27
N LEU A 92 13.87 -11.18 10.54
CA LEU A 92 15.13 -10.86 11.22
C LEU A 92 15.73 -12.13 11.82
N ASP A 93 17.06 -12.25 11.73
CA ASP A 93 17.75 -13.33 12.44
C ASP A 93 17.73 -13.05 13.94
N ARG A 94 17.06 -13.94 14.71
CA ARG A 94 16.89 -13.81 16.16
C ARG A 94 18.16 -14.08 16.98
N TYR A 95 19.15 -14.69 16.36
CA TYR A 95 20.43 -15.04 16.97
C TYR A 95 21.53 -14.00 16.70
N LEU A 96 21.22 -12.98 15.91
CA LEU A 96 22.07 -11.85 15.63
C LEU A 96 21.49 -10.58 16.28
N THR A 97 22.37 -9.74 16.79
CA THR A 97 21.99 -8.39 17.28
C THR A 97 21.43 -7.55 16.13
N ALA A 98 20.83 -6.41 16.45
CA ALA A 98 20.33 -5.48 15.42
C ALA A 98 21.46 -5.07 14.45
N ARG A 99 22.64 -4.72 14.97
CA ARG A 99 23.80 -4.35 14.15
C ARG A 99 24.30 -5.52 13.29
N GLU A 100 24.39 -6.71 13.86
CA GLU A 100 24.83 -7.91 13.12
C GLU A 100 23.87 -8.31 12.01
N ASN A 101 22.55 -8.14 12.18
CA ASN A 101 21.56 -8.30 11.11
C ASN A 101 21.86 -7.39 9.91
N LEU A 102 22.25 -6.13 10.17
CA LEU A 102 22.63 -5.17 9.12
C LEU A 102 23.97 -5.54 8.48
N ILE A 103 24.97 -5.95 9.29
CA ILE A 103 26.28 -6.39 8.78
C ILE A 103 26.14 -7.63 7.89
N LEU A 104 25.33 -8.60 8.29
CA LEU A 104 25.08 -9.80 7.48
C LEU A 104 24.56 -9.40 6.09
N HIS A 105 23.55 -8.51 6.04
CA HIS A 105 22.98 -8.05 4.79
C HIS A 105 23.98 -7.26 3.94
N ALA A 106 24.79 -6.39 4.55
CA ALA A 106 25.86 -5.67 3.87
C ALA A 106 26.88 -6.61 3.21
N LYS A 107 27.29 -7.66 3.94
CA LYS A 107 28.20 -8.70 3.42
C LYS A 107 27.61 -9.48 2.25
N MET A 108 26.30 -9.80 2.28
CA MET A 108 25.60 -10.42 1.16
C MET A 108 25.65 -9.54 -0.12
N HIS A 109 25.67 -8.21 0.06
CA HIS A 109 25.85 -7.24 -1.03
C HIS A 109 27.32 -6.89 -1.31
N ARG A 110 28.30 -7.65 -0.75
CA ARG A 110 29.74 -7.49 -0.98
C ARG A 110 30.28 -6.11 -0.62
N MET A 111 29.69 -5.44 0.34
CA MET A 111 30.17 -4.13 0.82
C MET A 111 31.46 -4.28 1.62
N SER A 112 32.37 -3.28 1.51
CA SER A 112 33.58 -3.25 2.33
C SER A 112 33.27 -2.86 3.78
N PRO A 113 34.05 -3.33 4.78
CA PRO A 113 33.86 -2.98 6.19
C PRO A 113 33.82 -1.48 6.46
N SER A 114 34.66 -0.70 5.84
CA SER A 114 34.68 0.77 5.98
C SER A 114 33.40 1.43 5.45
N SER A 115 32.84 0.91 4.36
CA SER A 115 31.61 1.42 3.78
C SER A 115 30.39 1.06 4.61
N TYR A 116 30.20 -0.23 4.97
CA TYR A 116 28.99 -0.63 5.67
C TYR A 116 28.94 -0.15 7.12
N ASN A 117 30.07 -0.04 7.84
CA ASN A 117 30.05 0.42 9.23
C ASN A 117 29.47 1.83 9.34
N ARG A 118 29.98 2.77 8.52
CA ARG A 118 29.47 4.13 8.47
C ARG A 118 27.97 4.14 8.11
N ARG A 119 27.61 3.38 7.07
CA ARG A 119 26.21 3.30 6.62
C ARG A 119 25.26 2.73 7.65
N ILE A 120 25.70 1.72 8.39
CA ILE A 120 24.91 1.10 9.48
C ILE A 120 24.71 2.10 10.64
N ASP A 121 25.75 2.85 11.02
CA ASP A 121 25.62 3.87 12.06
C ASP A 121 24.60 4.96 11.66
N GLU A 122 24.66 5.44 10.41
CA GLU A 122 23.68 6.38 9.86
C GLU A 122 22.25 5.81 9.92
N LEU A 123 22.05 4.57 9.49
CA LEU A 123 20.73 3.93 9.44
C LEU A 123 20.19 3.62 10.84
N LEU A 124 21.02 3.17 11.77
CA LEU A 124 20.60 2.94 13.16
C LEU A 124 20.20 4.25 13.84
N SER A 125 20.94 5.33 13.59
CA SER A 125 20.61 6.67 14.08
C SER A 125 19.28 7.15 13.50
N LEU A 126 19.13 7.06 12.17
CA LEU A 126 17.92 7.46 11.44
C LEU A 126 16.67 6.72 11.92
N MET A 127 16.81 5.43 12.23
CA MET A 127 15.71 4.58 12.73
C MET A 127 15.50 4.68 14.24
N GLY A 128 16.30 5.49 14.97
CA GLY A 128 16.21 5.61 16.43
C GLY A 128 16.58 4.33 17.15
N LEU A 129 17.52 3.54 16.60
CA LEU A 129 17.95 2.25 17.15
C LEU A 129 19.40 2.24 17.68
N THR A 130 20.10 3.37 17.68
CA THR A 130 21.51 3.46 18.09
C THR A 130 21.76 2.90 19.50
N GLY A 131 20.90 3.27 20.47
CA GLY A 131 21.03 2.79 21.86
C GLY A 131 20.68 1.31 22.06
N ARG A 132 20.14 0.65 21.04
CA ARG A 132 19.68 -0.74 21.08
C ARG A 132 20.38 -1.63 20.03
N GLN A 133 21.45 -1.13 19.42
CA GLN A 133 22.14 -1.80 18.31
C GLN A 133 22.73 -3.17 18.67
N ASN A 134 23.07 -3.38 19.94
CA ASN A 134 23.63 -4.62 20.46
C ASN A 134 22.57 -5.57 21.05
N ASP A 135 21.31 -5.17 21.03
CA ASP A 135 20.20 -6.02 21.48
C ASP A 135 19.74 -6.95 20.35
N PHE A 136 19.23 -8.11 20.76
CA PHE A 136 18.61 -9.07 19.85
C PHE A 136 17.19 -8.64 19.46
N PRO A 137 16.70 -8.95 18.25
CA PRO A 137 15.36 -8.58 17.76
C PRO A 137 14.20 -9.06 18.64
N ASN A 138 14.35 -10.13 19.39
CA ASN A 138 13.33 -10.64 20.31
C ASN A 138 13.04 -9.69 21.50
N LYS A 139 13.94 -8.74 21.79
CA LYS A 139 13.78 -7.69 22.80
C LYS A 139 13.15 -6.41 22.22
N PHE A 140 12.80 -6.39 20.94
CA PHE A 140 12.27 -5.23 20.24
C PHE A 140 10.75 -5.29 20.18
N SER A 141 10.10 -4.11 20.28
CA SER A 141 8.70 -3.99 19.90
C SER A 141 8.54 -4.27 18.40
N THR A 142 7.31 -4.57 17.95
CA THR A 142 7.01 -4.79 16.52
C THR A 142 7.45 -3.60 15.68
N GLY A 143 7.23 -2.37 16.15
CA GLY A 143 7.66 -1.14 15.47
C GLY A 143 9.19 -1.00 15.38
N MET A 144 9.93 -1.40 16.42
CA MET A 144 11.40 -1.42 16.40
C MET A 144 11.93 -2.48 15.44
N GLN A 145 11.33 -3.67 15.42
CA GLN A 145 11.68 -4.72 14.45
C GLN A 145 11.43 -4.24 13.02
N ARG A 146 10.30 -3.58 12.77
CA ARG A 146 9.96 -3.05 11.45
C ARG A 146 10.97 -1.99 10.99
N ARG A 147 11.33 -1.06 11.86
CA ARG A 147 12.38 -0.06 11.56
C ARG A 147 13.73 -0.71 11.26
N LEU A 148 14.08 -1.81 11.95
CA LEU A 148 15.30 -2.56 11.65
C LEU A 148 15.23 -3.25 10.29
N VAL A 149 14.08 -3.81 9.88
CA VAL A 149 13.86 -4.39 8.55
C VAL A 149 13.99 -3.33 7.46
N VAL A 150 13.43 -2.12 7.68
CA VAL A 150 13.60 -0.99 6.77
C VAL A 150 15.07 -0.58 6.66
N ALA A 151 15.78 -0.45 7.80
CA ALA A 151 17.23 -0.18 7.81
C ALA A 151 18.00 -1.23 6.99
N ARG A 152 17.69 -2.53 7.21
CA ARG A 152 18.32 -3.64 6.48
C ARG A 152 18.13 -3.51 4.95
N ALA A 153 16.94 -3.19 4.50
CA ALA A 153 16.66 -3.01 3.07
C ALA A 153 17.43 -1.85 2.44
N LEU A 154 17.92 -0.91 3.25
CA LEU A 154 18.62 0.31 2.81
C LEU A 154 20.14 0.24 2.92
N VAL A 155 20.70 -0.81 3.53
CA VAL A 155 22.14 -0.89 3.83
C VAL A 155 22.99 -0.72 2.59
N HIS A 156 22.66 -1.39 1.51
CA HIS A 156 23.42 -1.38 0.25
C HIS A 156 23.06 -0.24 -0.71
N ASP A 157 22.33 0.76 -0.20
CA ASP A 157 21.95 1.98 -0.92
C ASP A 157 21.16 1.73 -2.22
N PRO A 158 20.03 0.97 -2.15
CA PRO A 158 19.28 0.57 -3.34
C PRO A 158 18.65 1.77 -4.06
N ARG A 159 18.53 1.66 -5.39
CA ARG A 159 17.87 2.65 -6.24
C ARG A 159 16.35 2.55 -6.17
N ILE A 160 15.84 1.34 -5.99
CA ILE A 160 14.40 1.02 -5.96
C ILE A 160 14.08 0.29 -4.66
N LEU A 161 12.98 0.64 -4.03
CA LEU A 161 12.47 -0.01 -2.82
C LEU A 161 11.12 -0.67 -3.08
N PHE A 162 11.04 -1.97 -2.81
CA PHE A 162 9.79 -2.71 -2.74
C PHE A 162 9.35 -2.82 -1.28
N LEU A 163 8.15 -2.35 -0.98
CA LEU A 163 7.58 -2.24 0.35
C LEU A 163 6.30 -3.07 0.40
N ASP A 164 6.38 -4.31 0.89
CA ASP A 164 5.20 -5.19 0.95
C ASP A 164 4.54 -5.04 2.32
N GLU A 165 3.37 -4.36 2.36
CA GLU A 165 2.59 -4.07 3.56
C GLU A 165 3.46 -3.47 4.70
N PRO A 166 4.20 -2.36 4.47
CA PRO A 166 5.31 -1.95 5.34
C PRO A 166 4.89 -1.50 6.75
N THR A 167 3.64 -1.13 6.97
CA THR A 167 3.17 -0.61 8.27
C THR A 167 2.08 -1.46 8.91
N THR A 168 1.80 -2.64 8.37
CA THR A 168 0.80 -3.56 8.94
C THR A 168 1.19 -3.97 10.35
N GLY A 169 0.23 -3.89 11.29
CA GLY A 169 0.42 -4.27 12.68
C GLY A 169 1.20 -3.27 13.55
N LEU A 170 1.48 -2.07 13.04
CA LEU A 170 2.13 -1.00 13.79
C LEU A 170 1.10 -0.09 14.48
N ASP A 171 1.48 0.44 15.63
CA ASP A 171 0.75 1.53 16.27
C ASP A 171 0.80 2.82 15.43
N PRO A 172 -0.13 3.77 15.62
CA PRO A 172 -0.20 4.98 14.80
C PRO A 172 1.07 5.83 14.81
N GLN A 173 1.79 5.89 15.92
CA GLN A 173 3.03 6.67 16.05
C GLN A 173 4.17 6.05 15.25
N ALA A 174 4.37 4.72 15.39
CA ALA A 174 5.37 3.98 14.63
C ALA A 174 5.09 4.02 13.12
N LYS A 175 3.81 3.90 12.73
CA LYS A 175 3.34 4.01 11.35
C LYS A 175 3.71 5.37 10.75
N ARG A 176 3.39 6.47 11.46
CA ARG A 176 3.69 7.83 11.02
C ARG A 176 5.18 8.05 10.81
N ALA A 177 6.02 7.62 11.75
CA ALA A 177 7.47 7.75 11.65
C ALA A 177 8.05 7.03 10.42
N ILE A 178 7.52 5.86 10.06
CA ILE A 178 7.93 5.13 8.85
C ILE A 178 7.43 5.85 7.59
N TRP A 179 6.23 6.37 7.58
CA TRP A 179 5.70 7.14 6.47
C TRP A 179 6.51 8.41 6.18
N ASP A 180 6.82 9.20 7.22
CA ASP A 180 7.64 10.41 7.09
C ASP A 180 9.02 10.07 6.52
N TYR A 181 9.57 8.92 6.93
CA TYR A 181 10.83 8.44 6.36
C TYR A 181 10.68 8.10 4.86
N PHE A 182 9.66 7.36 4.45
CA PHE A 182 9.44 7.04 3.03
C PHE A 182 9.23 8.31 2.18
N LEU A 183 8.50 9.30 2.70
CA LEU A 183 8.34 10.59 2.04
C LEU A 183 9.70 11.32 1.86
N SER A 184 10.63 11.18 2.78
CA SER A 184 11.98 11.76 2.65
C SER A 184 12.81 11.17 1.52
N LEU A 185 12.44 9.98 1.04
CA LEU A 185 13.08 9.28 -0.09
C LEU A 185 12.46 9.65 -1.44
N LYS A 186 11.29 10.27 -1.46
CA LYS A 186 10.56 10.69 -2.67
C LYS A 186 11.42 11.59 -3.54
N GLY A 187 11.40 11.36 -4.85
CA GLY A 187 12.24 12.06 -5.81
C GLY A 187 13.70 11.57 -5.86
N LYS A 188 14.20 10.93 -4.79
CA LYS A 188 15.56 10.38 -4.72
C LYS A 188 15.61 8.90 -5.09
N ARG A 189 14.54 8.16 -4.80
CA ARG A 189 14.40 6.72 -5.05
C ARG A 189 13.00 6.42 -5.57
N THR A 190 12.90 5.34 -6.34
CA THR A 190 11.60 4.80 -6.74
C THR A 190 11.11 3.86 -5.65
N LEU A 191 9.87 4.06 -5.17
CA LEU A 191 9.23 3.22 -4.18
C LEU A 191 8.04 2.52 -4.81
N PHE A 192 7.99 1.20 -4.67
CA PHE A 192 6.84 0.37 -5.05
C PHE A 192 6.22 -0.20 -3.78
N LEU A 193 5.07 0.35 -3.39
CA LEU A 193 4.38 0.03 -2.15
C LEU A 193 3.18 -0.89 -2.44
N THR A 194 3.04 -1.99 -1.71
CA THR A 194 1.76 -2.69 -1.63
C THR A 194 1.08 -2.40 -0.31
N THR A 195 -0.21 -2.22 -0.34
CA THR A 195 -1.00 -2.02 0.87
C THR A 195 -2.47 -2.37 0.66
N HIS A 196 -3.15 -2.73 1.73
CA HIS A 196 -4.62 -2.74 1.80
C HIS A 196 -5.15 -1.53 2.58
N ASN A 197 -4.26 -0.70 3.13
CA ASN A 197 -4.61 0.50 3.89
C ASN A 197 -4.70 1.71 2.95
N MET A 198 -5.90 2.21 2.78
CA MET A 198 -6.18 3.33 1.87
C MET A 198 -5.60 4.66 2.33
N GLU A 199 -5.53 4.88 3.64
CA GLU A 199 -4.89 6.05 4.22
C GLU A 199 -3.39 6.08 3.90
N GLU A 200 -2.72 4.92 3.95
CA GLU A 200 -1.31 4.78 3.57
C GLU A 200 -1.09 5.09 2.10
N ALA A 201 -1.95 4.54 1.21
CA ALA A 201 -1.88 4.80 -0.21
C ALA A 201 -2.14 6.27 -0.53
N ASP A 202 -3.16 6.87 0.09
CA ASP A 202 -3.54 8.28 -0.08
C ASP A 202 -2.42 9.23 0.38
N PHE A 203 -1.77 8.89 1.49
CA PHE A 203 -0.75 9.74 2.10
C PHE A 203 0.62 9.67 1.40
N LEU A 204 1.02 8.48 0.93
CA LEU A 204 2.38 8.25 0.42
C LEU A 204 2.49 8.34 -1.11
N CYS A 205 1.47 7.86 -1.84
CA CYS A 205 1.64 7.53 -3.24
C CYS A 205 1.37 8.70 -4.18
N ASP A 206 2.23 8.86 -5.19
CA ASP A 206 2.01 9.78 -6.31
C ASP A 206 0.99 9.21 -7.29
N GLN A 207 1.09 7.89 -7.52
CA GLN A 207 0.13 7.12 -8.31
C GLN A 207 -0.24 5.83 -7.59
N ILE A 208 -1.49 5.43 -7.76
CA ILE A 208 -2.08 4.25 -7.16
C ILE A 208 -2.69 3.41 -8.28
N CYS A 209 -2.42 2.11 -8.26
CA CYS A 209 -3.15 1.12 -9.04
C CYS A 209 -3.99 0.28 -8.08
N ILE A 210 -5.29 0.26 -8.29
CA ILE A 210 -6.20 -0.59 -7.51
C ILE A 210 -6.26 -1.95 -8.20
N LEU A 211 -5.89 -3.00 -7.44
CA LEU A 211 -5.89 -4.39 -7.90
C LEU A 211 -7.01 -5.17 -7.22
N ASP A 212 -7.83 -5.87 -8.00
CA ASP A 212 -8.83 -6.81 -7.48
C ASP A 212 -8.85 -8.11 -8.30
N ASN A 213 -8.90 -9.25 -7.61
CA ASN A 213 -8.93 -10.59 -8.25
C ASN A 213 -7.84 -10.79 -9.33
N GLY A 214 -6.65 -10.26 -9.10
CA GLY A 214 -5.49 -10.37 -9.99
C GLY A 214 -5.47 -9.40 -11.17
N SER A 215 -6.44 -8.49 -11.28
CA SER A 215 -6.56 -7.52 -12.38
C SER A 215 -6.54 -6.09 -11.88
N PRO A 216 -5.89 -5.15 -12.57
CA PRO A 216 -6.00 -3.72 -12.30
C PRO A 216 -7.41 -3.24 -12.68
N ILE A 217 -8.09 -2.55 -11.76
CA ILE A 217 -9.45 -2.03 -11.98
C ILE A 217 -9.49 -0.50 -12.12
N ALA A 218 -8.52 0.20 -11.55
CA ALA A 218 -8.33 1.64 -11.74
C ALA A 218 -6.87 2.03 -11.47
N SER A 219 -6.40 3.11 -12.10
CA SER A 219 -5.08 3.68 -11.84
C SER A 219 -5.09 5.19 -12.04
N GLY A 220 -4.36 5.91 -11.17
CA GLY A 220 -4.24 7.37 -11.22
C GLY A 220 -3.67 7.93 -9.92
N SER A 221 -3.56 9.26 -9.82
CA SER A 221 -3.28 9.90 -8.53
C SER A 221 -4.47 9.70 -7.57
N SER A 222 -4.25 9.90 -6.27
CA SER A 222 -5.34 9.82 -5.30
C SER A 222 -6.50 10.74 -5.67
N SER A 223 -6.24 11.99 -6.10
CA SER A 223 -7.28 12.91 -6.54
C SER A 223 -8.03 12.39 -7.76
N GLN A 224 -7.33 11.94 -8.81
CA GLN A 224 -7.96 11.37 -10.01
C GLN A 224 -8.86 10.17 -9.71
N LEU A 225 -8.43 9.29 -8.79
CA LEU A 225 -9.25 8.16 -8.36
C LEU A 225 -10.49 8.63 -7.59
N LYS A 226 -10.35 9.60 -6.69
CA LYS A 226 -11.47 10.19 -5.93
C LYS A 226 -12.47 10.88 -6.86
N ASP A 227 -11.99 11.56 -7.92
CA ASP A 227 -12.83 12.20 -8.94
C ASP A 227 -13.73 11.18 -9.66
N MET A 228 -13.32 9.90 -9.77
CA MET A 228 -14.20 8.84 -10.30
C MET A 228 -15.44 8.59 -9.42
N ALA A 229 -15.38 9.00 -8.16
CA ALA A 229 -16.51 8.92 -7.23
C ALA A 229 -17.29 10.24 -7.10
N GLU A 230 -16.81 11.37 -7.67
CA GLU A 230 -17.44 12.70 -7.58
C GLU A 230 -18.85 12.79 -8.18
N SER A 231 -19.27 11.80 -8.98
CA SER A 231 -20.66 11.71 -9.46
C SER A 231 -21.67 11.41 -8.34
N SER A 232 -21.22 11.21 -7.12
CA SER A 232 -22.02 10.78 -5.98
C SER A 232 -21.80 11.74 -4.79
N TRP A 233 -22.84 11.88 -3.95
CA TRP A 233 -22.80 12.67 -2.74
C TRP A 233 -22.59 11.74 -1.55
N PHE A 234 -21.58 12.01 -0.74
CA PHE A 234 -21.22 11.18 0.42
C PHE A 234 -21.67 11.87 1.70
N TYR A 235 -22.45 11.12 2.50
CA TYR A 235 -22.95 11.56 3.80
C TYR A 235 -22.63 10.57 4.88
N GLU A 236 -22.39 11.08 6.07
CA GLU A 236 -22.30 10.34 7.31
C GLU A 236 -23.49 10.73 8.18
N ILE A 237 -24.26 9.72 8.63
CA ILE A 237 -25.45 9.91 9.44
C ILE A 237 -25.24 9.16 10.75
N GLU A 238 -25.16 9.91 11.84
CA GLU A 238 -25.07 9.36 13.20
C GLU A 238 -26.46 9.37 13.84
N VAL A 239 -26.86 8.20 14.34
CA VAL A 239 -28.14 8.00 15.01
C VAL A 239 -27.96 7.44 16.42
N ALA A 240 -28.95 7.68 17.32
CA ALA A 240 -28.96 7.15 18.65
C ALA A 240 -29.60 5.76 18.64
N GLY A 241 -28.80 4.69 18.66
CA GLY A 241 -29.27 3.31 18.56
C GLY A 241 -29.89 2.99 17.19
N LYS A 242 -30.32 1.75 16.99
CA LYS A 242 -31.08 1.31 15.77
C LYS A 242 -30.45 1.60 14.41
N ALA A 243 -29.14 1.85 14.33
CA ALA A 243 -28.47 2.17 13.06
C ALA A 243 -28.70 1.07 12.00
N GLU A 244 -28.74 -0.20 12.41
CA GLU A 244 -29.02 -1.34 11.54
C GLU A 244 -30.42 -1.30 10.93
N GLU A 245 -31.42 -0.87 11.70
CA GLU A 245 -32.81 -0.74 11.22
C GLU A 245 -32.89 0.33 10.11
N TYR A 246 -32.20 1.47 10.31
CA TYR A 246 -32.12 2.53 9.32
C TYR A 246 -31.35 2.09 8.07
N VAL A 247 -30.27 1.33 8.21
CA VAL A 247 -29.54 0.75 7.07
C VAL A 247 -30.49 -0.15 6.25
N HIS A 248 -31.27 -1.02 6.88
CA HIS A 248 -32.28 -1.85 6.19
C HIS A 248 -33.34 -1.03 5.46
N ALA A 249 -33.81 0.07 6.07
CA ALA A 249 -34.77 0.98 5.45
C ALA A 249 -34.18 1.68 4.23
N PHE A 250 -32.91 2.08 4.31
CA PHE A 250 -32.20 2.77 3.24
C PHE A 250 -31.84 1.88 2.06
N GLN A 251 -31.61 0.58 2.25
CA GLN A 251 -31.33 -0.38 1.16
C GLN A 251 -32.40 -0.39 0.05
N ARG A 252 -33.61 0.01 0.36
CA ARG A 252 -34.74 0.05 -0.59
C ARG A 252 -34.84 1.35 -1.38
N ILE A 253 -33.93 2.30 -1.19
CA ILE A 253 -33.99 3.61 -1.83
C ILE A 253 -33.21 3.59 -3.15
N PRO A 254 -33.85 3.83 -4.30
CA PRO A 254 -33.24 3.57 -5.62
C PRO A 254 -32.08 4.51 -5.97
N PHE A 255 -31.97 5.68 -5.32
CA PHE A 255 -30.90 6.63 -5.56
C PHE A 255 -29.71 6.47 -4.60
N ILE A 256 -29.74 5.48 -3.71
CA ILE A 256 -28.57 5.09 -2.92
C ILE A 256 -27.68 4.18 -3.80
N GLU A 257 -26.45 4.56 -3.95
CA GLU A 257 -25.44 3.82 -4.73
C GLU A 257 -24.61 2.90 -3.83
N CYS A 258 -24.26 3.37 -2.64
CA CYS A 258 -23.61 2.57 -1.63
C CYS A 258 -24.09 2.94 -0.21
N LEU A 259 -24.09 1.94 0.64
CA LEU A 259 -24.57 2.04 2.02
C LEU A 259 -23.74 1.13 2.91
N SER A 260 -23.31 1.64 4.06
CA SER A 260 -22.57 0.84 5.05
C SER A 260 -22.73 1.41 6.44
N LEU A 261 -22.45 0.57 7.44
CA LEU A 261 -22.44 0.92 8.84
C LEU A 261 -21.03 0.71 9.40
N GLN A 262 -20.46 1.74 10.01
CA GLN A 262 -19.15 1.67 10.64
C GLN A 262 -19.19 2.45 11.95
N ASP A 263 -18.79 1.82 13.05
CA ASP A 263 -18.72 2.43 14.39
C ASP A 263 -20.03 3.16 14.80
N GLY A 264 -21.19 2.63 14.38
CA GLY A 264 -22.49 3.23 14.65
C GLY A 264 -22.87 4.40 13.74
N VAL A 265 -22.02 4.76 12.77
CA VAL A 265 -22.27 5.79 11.76
C VAL A 265 -22.69 5.16 10.45
N ILE A 266 -23.83 5.58 9.92
CA ILE A 266 -24.33 5.15 8.61
C ILE A 266 -23.64 6.00 7.54
N GLN A 267 -22.89 5.37 6.67
CA GLN A 267 -22.27 6.01 5.52
C GLN A 267 -23.12 5.75 4.28
N VAL A 268 -23.51 6.83 3.62
CA VAL A 268 -24.42 6.77 2.47
C VAL A 268 -23.79 7.49 1.29
N CYS A 269 -23.87 6.87 0.14
CA CYS A 269 -23.49 7.45 -1.13
C CYS A 269 -24.75 7.60 -2.00
N LEU A 270 -25.07 8.82 -2.39
CA LEU A 270 -26.21 9.12 -3.24
C LEU A 270 -25.77 9.38 -4.68
N LYS A 271 -26.50 8.86 -5.66
CA LYS A 271 -26.36 9.24 -7.07
C LYS A 271 -26.53 10.75 -7.24
N LYS A 272 -25.89 11.35 -8.23
CA LYS A 272 -26.08 12.77 -8.57
C LYS A 272 -27.56 13.04 -8.83
N GLY A 273 -28.13 13.99 -8.06
CA GLY A 273 -29.57 14.27 -8.05
C GLY A 273 -30.38 13.51 -7.00
N GLY A 274 -29.74 12.64 -6.21
CA GLY A 274 -30.38 12.02 -5.04
C GLY A 274 -30.75 13.08 -3.98
N ASN A 275 -31.89 12.91 -3.32
CA ASN A 275 -32.41 13.86 -2.35
C ASN A 275 -32.08 13.42 -0.92
N LEU A 276 -31.21 14.16 -0.24
CA LEU A 276 -30.88 13.94 1.17
C LEU A 276 -32.14 14.06 2.05
N GLY A 277 -33.07 14.96 1.73
CA GLY A 277 -34.34 15.13 2.45
C GLY A 277 -35.12 13.82 2.56
N SER A 278 -35.16 13.02 1.48
CA SER A 278 -35.85 11.71 1.47
C SER A 278 -35.19 10.67 2.40
N LEU A 279 -33.92 10.85 2.78
CA LEU A 279 -33.28 10.03 3.82
C LEU A 279 -33.69 10.52 5.21
N VAL A 280 -33.66 11.84 5.40
CA VAL A 280 -33.97 12.47 6.69
C VAL A 280 -35.42 12.18 7.08
N GLU A 281 -36.37 12.23 6.15
CA GLU A 281 -37.78 11.90 6.36
C GLU A 281 -38.01 10.46 6.87
N ARG A 282 -37.07 9.56 6.68
CA ARG A 282 -37.12 8.17 7.12
C ARG A 282 -36.42 7.93 8.45
N ILE A 283 -35.79 8.95 9.01
CA ILE A 283 -35.15 8.88 10.33
C ILE A 283 -36.08 9.57 11.34
N ASP A 284 -36.35 8.93 12.47
CA ASP A 284 -36.97 9.64 13.58
C ASP A 284 -36.01 10.75 14.05
N LEU A 285 -36.45 12.00 14.00
CA LEU A 285 -35.61 13.16 14.37
C LEU A 285 -35.11 13.06 15.83
N ARG A 286 -35.76 12.28 16.67
CA ARG A 286 -35.32 12.00 18.06
C ARG A 286 -34.07 11.12 18.08
N ASP A 287 -33.89 10.28 17.06
CA ASP A 287 -32.74 9.39 16.94
C ASP A 287 -31.59 10.04 16.17
N LEU A 288 -31.87 11.09 15.40
CA LEU A 288 -30.85 11.76 14.60
C LEU A 288 -29.93 12.63 15.47
N LYS A 289 -28.63 12.30 15.50
CA LYS A 289 -27.62 13.07 16.19
C LYS A 289 -26.91 14.05 15.27
N ARG A 290 -26.50 13.56 14.10
CA ARG A 290 -25.69 14.36 13.18
C ARG A 290 -25.84 13.87 11.73
N ILE A 291 -25.81 14.80 10.79
CA ILE A 291 -25.57 14.56 9.37
C ILE A 291 -24.41 15.43 8.92
N SER A 292 -23.44 14.86 8.26
CA SER A 292 -22.32 15.59 7.67
C SER A 292 -22.07 15.11 6.24
N SER A 293 -21.78 16.05 5.33
CA SER A 293 -21.23 15.73 4.03
C SER A 293 -19.72 15.55 4.14
N ARG A 294 -19.18 14.64 3.35
CA ARG A 294 -17.73 14.44 3.24
C ARG A 294 -17.28 14.29 1.79
N GLN A 295 -16.02 14.51 1.57
CA GLN A 295 -15.41 14.20 0.27
C GLN A 295 -15.24 12.68 0.10
N PRO A 296 -15.23 12.17 -1.14
CA PRO A 296 -14.97 10.78 -1.43
C PRO A 296 -13.58 10.38 -0.95
N SER A 297 -13.48 9.18 -0.40
CA SER A 297 -12.23 8.52 -0.02
C SER A 297 -11.85 7.45 -1.05
N LEU A 298 -10.62 6.94 -0.98
CA LEU A 298 -10.23 5.78 -1.80
C LEU A 298 -11.07 4.54 -1.46
N GLU A 299 -11.61 4.44 -0.24
CA GLU A 299 -12.53 3.36 0.15
C GLU A 299 -13.84 3.42 -0.62
N ASP A 300 -14.36 4.63 -0.84
CA ASP A 300 -15.57 4.83 -1.63
C ASP A 300 -15.35 4.49 -3.10
N VAL A 301 -14.18 4.85 -3.63
CA VAL A 301 -13.77 4.47 -4.99
C VAL A 301 -13.75 2.95 -5.12
N PHE A 302 -13.09 2.26 -4.18
CA PHE A 302 -13.01 0.80 -4.21
C PHE A 302 -14.41 0.15 -4.10
N LEU A 303 -15.23 0.63 -3.17
CA LEU A 303 -16.60 0.15 -2.98
C LEU A 303 -17.44 0.35 -4.25
N LYS A 304 -17.31 1.52 -4.89
CA LYS A 304 -18.03 1.82 -6.14
C LYS A 304 -17.61 0.92 -7.29
N LEU A 305 -16.31 0.63 -7.42
CA LEU A 305 -15.79 -0.20 -8.50
C LEU A 305 -16.05 -1.70 -8.32
N THR A 306 -16.10 -2.19 -7.08
CA THR A 306 -16.18 -3.63 -6.79
C THR A 306 -17.50 -4.08 -6.19
N GLY A 307 -18.35 -3.15 -5.74
CA GLY A 307 -19.58 -3.44 -5.00
C GLY A 307 -19.37 -3.99 -3.59
N ARG A 308 -18.12 -4.05 -3.10
CA ARG A 308 -17.73 -4.59 -1.78
C ARG A 308 -16.64 -3.75 -1.14
N ARG A 309 -16.59 -3.75 0.19
CA ARG A 309 -15.49 -3.10 0.93
C ARG A 309 -14.23 -3.96 0.95
N LEU A 310 -13.08 -3.31 1.10
CA LEU A 310 -11.87 -3.98 1.52
C LEU A 310 -12.14 -4.56 2.93
N ARG A 311 -12.25 -5.90 3.04
CA ARG A 311 -12.27 -6.55 4.36
C ARG A 311 -10.88 -6.39 4.97
N GLN A 312 -10.84 -5.79 6.15
CA GLN A 312 -9.65 -5.73 7.00
C GLN A 312 -9.23 -7.12 7.47
#